data_1d13e3c12f1b04787111ab2b88a14677
#
_entry.id   1d13e3c12f1b04787111ab2b88a14677
#
_cell.length_a   1.000
_cell.length_b   1.000
_cell.length_c   1.000
_cell.angle_alpha   90.00
_cell.angle_beta   90.00
_cell.angle_gamma   90.00
#
_symmetry.space_group_name_H-M   'P 1'
#
loop_
_entity.id
_entity.type
_entity.pdbx_description
1 polymer ?
#
loop_
_entity_poly.entity_id
_entity_poly.type
_entity_poly.pdbx_seq_one_letter_code
_entity_poly.pdbx_strand_id
1 'polypeptide(L)'
;AFLQANADKYDTQELVKNEQRTPSQILANRLKRQKGQLERVSSDQILENVLNAAMAAYDPHSNYFAPVQTTEMQIQSTLELVGIGVSIQPDRKNPDYTRIVSLVDGGPAARSGQVKANDLIIGVAEDGKKMVDTVGWSTREIVNLIRGKKGTTVIIRIKAPNAPDSAARNVTLVRDVIQQEEAGVTHRVISVKDNNGVDKKIGVLEIPSFYLNYKARRAGEDYRSVSIDTENALKALNAQNVDGLVVDLRDDPGGSLDEVAKMIG
;
A
#
# COMPACT_ATOMS: atom_id res chain seq x y z
N ALA A 1 18.64 26.74 -19.12
CA ALA A 1 17.70 27.60 -18.38
C ALA A 1 16.62 26.76 -17.66
N PHE A 2 15.89 25.84 -18.35
CA PHE A 2 14.84 25.00 -17.73
C PHE A 2 15.39 24.06 -16.64
N LEU A 3 16.56 23.46 -16.85
CA LEU A 3 17.21 22.58 -15.86
C LEU A 3 17.72 23.36 -14.65
N GLN A 4 18.16 24.60 -14.83
CA GLN A 4 18.63 25.45 -13.75
C GLN A 4 17.50 26.00 -12.88
N ALA A 5 16.35 26.33 -13.49
CA ALA A 5 15.17 26.84 -12.78
C ALA A 5 14.43 25.76 -11.95
N ASN A 6 14.68 24.48 -12.21
CA ASN A 6 14.06 23.36 -11.49
C ASN A 6 15.08 22.53 -10.69
N ALA A 7 16.33 22.91 -10.63
CA ALA A 7 17.37 22.19 -9.88
C ALA A 7 17.04 22.08 -8.39
N ASP A 8 16.45 23.15 -7.82
CA ASP A 8 16.05 23.19 -6.40
C ASP A 8 14.81 22.36 -6.06
N LYS A 9 14.04 21.97 -7.08
CA LYS A 9 12.82 21.15 -6.91
C LYS A 9 13.11 19.65 -6.87
N TYR A 10 14.25 19.26 -7.37
CA TYR A 10 14.72 17.87 -7.36
C TYR A 10 16.13 17.92 -6.83
N ASP A 11 16.39 17.28 -5.71
CA ASP A 11 17.73 17.19 -5.11
C ASP A 11 18.70 16.40 -6.02
N THR A 12 18.91 16.96 -7.21
CA THR A 12 19.80 16.42 -8.25
C THR A 12 21.25 16.48 -7.82
N GLN A 13 21.61 17.41 -6.90
CA GLN A 13 22.97 17.54 -6.42
C GLN A 13 23.36 16.37 -5.49
N GLU A 14 22.41 15.89 -4.69
CA GLU A 14 22.64 14.73 -3.82
C GLU A 14 22.71 13.42 -4.63
N LEU A 15 21.87 13.27 -5.66
CA LEU A 15 21.91 12.14 -6.60
C LEU A 15 23.21 12.12 -7.41
N VAL A 16 23.68 13.28 -7.88
CA VAL A 16 24.97 13.40 -8.60
C VAL A 16 26.15 13.04 -7.70
N LYS A 17 26.14 13.47 -6.43
CA LYS A 17 27.20 13.17 -5.47
C LYS A 17 27.25 11.70 -5.06
N ASN A 18 26.08 11.05 -4.89
CA ASN A 18 25.99 9.67 -4.39
C ASN A 18 26.16 8.60 -5.48
N GLU A 19 25.90 8.90 -6.75
CA GLU A 19 25.86 7.89 -7.82
C GLU A 19 26.89 8.09 -8.93
N GLN A 20 27.75 9.11 -8.86
CA GLN A 20 28.71 9.46 -9.92
C GLN A 20 28.06 9.68 -11.31
N ARG A 21 26.75 10.00 -11.36
CA ARG A 21 26.01 10.24 -12.60
C ARG A 21 26.04 11.73 -12.97
N THR A 22 26.19 12.00 -14.25
CA THR A 22 26.09 13.38 -14.75
C THR A 22 24.62 13.83 -14.82
N PRO A 23 24.32 15.14 -14.75
CA PRO A 23 22.95 15.66 -14.93
C PRO A 23 22.27 15.17 -16.22
N SER A 24 23.05 15.02 -17.30
CA SER A 24 22.56 14.50 -18.58
C SER A 24 22.14 13.03 -18.47
N GLN A 25 22.89 12.21 -17.75
CA GLN A 25 22.54 10.80 -17.52
C GLN A 25 21.29 10.67 -16.65
N ILE A 26 21.12 11.52 -15.62
CA ILE A 26 19.91 11.56 -14.80
C ILE A 26 18.70 11.92 -15.65
N LEU A 27 18.81 12.92 -16.52
CA LEU A 27 17.73 13.30 -17.43
C LEU A 27 17.40 12.21 -18.43
N ALA A 28 18.43 11.61 -19.05
CA ALA A 28 18.26 10.51 -20.01
C ALA A 28 17.52 9.30 -19.36
N ASN A 29 17.92 8.94 -18.15
CA ASN A 29 17.25 7.85 -17.41
C ASN A 29 15.80 8.21 -17.06
N ARG A 30 15.52 9.45 -16.68
CA ARG A 30 14.15 9.92 -16.43
C ARG A 30 13.29 9.83 -17.70
N LEU A 31 13.79 10.31 -18.82
CA LEU A 31 13.08 10.25 -20.10
C LEU A 31 12.85 8.79 -20.54
N LYS A 32 13.86 7.92 -20.37
CA LYS A 32 13.74 6.49 -20.64
C LYS A 32 12.65 5.83 -19.79
N ARG A 33 12.57 6.18 -18.50
CA ARG A 33 11.49 5.69 -17.62
C ARG A 33 10.11 6.19 -18.08
N GLN A 34 9.97 7.48 -18.37
CA GLN A 34 8.70 8.05 -18.86
C GLN A 34 8.27 7.39 -20.17
N LYS A 35 9.20 7.20 -21.11
CA LYS A 35 8.92 6.47 -22.35
C LYS A 35 8.45 5.05 -22.07
N GLY A 36 9.17 4.31 -21.21
CA GLY A 36 8.77 2.95 -20.83
C GLY A 36 7.40 2.88 -20.13
N GLN A 37 7.04 3.88 -19.33
CA GLN A 37 5.70 3.97 -18.75
C GLN A 37 4.61 4.15 -19.80
N LEU A 38 4.83 5.04 -20.79
CA LEU A 38 3.90 5.27 -21.89
C LEU A 38 3.74 4.02 -22.77
N GLU A 39 4.83 3.29 -23.04
CA GLU A 39 4.80 2.06 -23.82
C GLU A 39 4.06 0.90 -23.13
N ARG A 40 3.91 0.96 -21.81
CA ARG A 40 3.19 -0.04 -21.01
C ARG A 40 1.73 0.33 -20.70
N VAL A 41 1.23 1.46 -21.19
CA VAL A 41 -0.18 1.81 -21.06
C VAL A 41 -1.01 0.73 -21.76
N SER A 42 -1.86 0.06 -21.00
CA SER A 42 -2.73 -1.00 -21.54
C SER A 42 -3.94 -0.43 -22.28
N SER A 43 -4.49 -1.23 -23.20
CA SER A 43 -5.77 -0.89 -23.84
C SER A 43 -6.90 -0.70 -22.83
N ASP A 44 -6.90 -1.45 -21.73
CA ASP A 44 -7.89 -1.32 -20.67
C ASP A 44 -7.80 0.04 -19.97
N GLN A 45 -6.58 0.56 -19.75
CA GLN A 45 -6.39 1.89 -19.18
C GLN A 45 -6.82 3.01 -20.13
N ILE A 46 -6.60 2.83 -21.42
CA ILE A 46 -7.08 3.78 -22.44
C ILE A 46 -8.61 3.76 -22.48
N LEU A 47 -9.22 2.57 -22.48
CA LEU A 47 -10.67 2.40 -22.44
C LEU A 47 -11.27 3.05 -21.19
N GLU A 48 -10.69 2.82 -20.02
CA GLU A 48 -11.09 3.44 -18.76
C GLU A 48 -11.08 4.98 -18.86
N ASN A 49 -10.01 5.56 -19.37
CA ASN A 49 -9.90 7.01 -19.53
C ASN A 49 -10.99 7.58 -20.46
N VAL A 50 -11.27 6.89 -21.58
CA VAL A 50 -12.32 7.30 -22.52
C VAL A 50 -13.70 7.20 -21.90
N LEU A 51 -14.01 6.09 -21.23
CA LEU A 51 -15.30 5.89 -20.57
C LEU A 51 -15.50 6.90 -19.43
N ASN A 52 -14.50 7.17 -18.63
CA ASN A 52 -14.58 8.14 -17.55
C ASN A 52 -14.75 9.58 -18.08
N ALA A 53 -14.09 9.93 -19.17
CA ALA A 53 -14.29 11.23 -19.82
C ALA A 53 -15.73 11.39 -20.33
N ALA A 54 -16.31 10.34 -20.94
CA ALA A 54 -17.69 10.35 -21.42
C ALA A 54 -18.69 10.41 -20.24
N MET A 55 -18.47 9.64 -19.18
CA MET A 55 -19.33 9.65 -17.99
C MET A 55 -19.29 10.99 -17.26
N ALA A 56 -18.12 11.58 -17.07
CA ALA A 56 -17.97 12.88 -16.43
C ALA A 56 -18.65 14.02 -17.21
N ALA A 57 -18.75 13.88 -18.54
CA ALA A 57 -19.50 14.85 -19.36
C ALA A 57 -21.02 14.74 -19.18
N TYR A 58 -21.51 13.56 -18.77
CA TYR A 58 -22.94 13.29 -18.56
C TYR A 58 -23.35 13.49 -17.10
N ASP A 59 -22.59 12.94 -16.14
CA ASP A 59 -22.80 13.07 -14.69
C ASP A 59 -21.46 13.04 -13.96
N PRO A 60 -21.12 14.09 -13.16
CA PRO A 60 -19.84 14.20 -12.48
C PRO A 60 -19.62 13.15 -11.37
N HIS A 61 -20.67 12.44 -10.96
CA HIS A 61 -20.59 11.40 -9.92
C HIS A 61 -20.53 9.98 -10.48
N SER A 62 -20.62 9.84 -11.81
CA SER A 62 -20.54 8.53 -12.47
C SER A 62 -19.13 8.24 -12.95
N ASN A 63 -18.62 7.06 -12.59
CA ASN A 63 -17.30 6.59 -12.98
C ASN A 63 -17.33 5.12 -13.42
N TYR A 64 -16.53 4.81 -14.42
CA TYR A 64 -16.19 3.44 -14.77
C TYR A 64 -14.94 3.01 -13.99
N PHE A 65 -15.01 1.88 -13.31
CA PHE A 65 -13.90 1.27 -12.61
C PHE A 65 -13.44 0.02 -13.38
N ALA A 66 -12.21 0.05 -13.87
CA ALA A 66 -11.61 -1.14 -14.46
C ALA A 66 -11.45 -2.27 -13.41
N PRO A 67 -11.35 -3.56 -13.82
CA PRO A 67 -11.23 -4.68 -12.90
C PRO A 67 -10.11 -4.54 -11.86
N VAL A 68 -9.00 -3.92 -12.22
CA VAL A 68 -7.88 -3.65 -11.31
C VAL A 68 -8.29 -2.67 -10.21
N GLN A 69 -9.00 -1.58 -10.55
CA GLN A 69 -9.48 -0.60 -9.58
C GLN A 69 -10.55 -1.17 -8.67
N THR A 70 -11.47 -1.98 -9.23
CA THR A 70 -12.49 -2.67 -8.45
C THR A 70 -11.84 -3.58 -7.39
N THR A 71 -10.73 -4.24 -7.75
CA THR A 71 -9.96 -5.05 -6.80
C THR A 71 -9.31 -4.18 -5.72
N GLU A 72 -8.75 -3.02 -6.06
CA GLU A 72 -8.18 -2.09 -5.08
C GLU A 72 -9.25 -1.54 -4.12
N MET A 73 -10.41 -1.14 -4.62
CA MET A 73 -11.55 -0.72 -3.79
C MET A 73 -12.01 -1.85 -2.86
N GLN A 74 -12.03 -3.08 -3.35
CA GLN A 74 -12.37 -4.23 -2.53
C GLN A 74 -11.34 -4.43 -1.41
N ILE A 75 -10.03 -4.33 -1.68
CA ILE A 75 -8.97 -4.43 -0.67
C ILE A 75 -9.15 -3.35 0.40
N GLN A 76 -9.43 -2.11 0.01
CA GLN A 76 -9.67 -1.01 0.96
C GLN A 76 -10.91 -1.24 1.83
N SER A 77 -11.97 -1.82 1.25
CA SER A 77 -13.21 -2.09 1.98
C SER A 77 -13.15 -3.31 2.88
N THR A 78 -12.31 -4.30 2.57
CA THR A 78 -12.20 -5.54 3.35
C THR A 78 -11.00 -5.56 4.29
N LEU A 79 -10.02 -4.67 4.10
CA LEU A 79 -8.69 -4.68 4.71
C LEU A 79 -7.93 -6.01 4.48
N GLU A 80 -8.35 -6.78 3.49
CA GLU A 80 -7.73 -8.03 3.10
C GLU A 80 -7.01 -7.86 1.76
N LEU A 81 -5.74 -8.15 1.74
CA LEU A 81 -4.90 -8.14 0.56
C LEU A 81 -4.38 -9.55 0.29
N VAL A 82 -4.53 -10.04 -0.93
CA VAL A 82 -3.86 -11.29 -1.32
C VAL A 82 -2.52 -10.98 -1.95
N GLY A 83 -1.45 -11.44 -1.32
CA GLY A 83 -0.09 -11.16 -1.74
C GLY A 83 0.96 -11.92 -0.95
N ILE A 84 2.13 -11.35 -0.83
CA ILE A 84 3.27 -11.96 -0.13
C ILE A 84 3.63 -11.29 1.20
N GLY A 85 2.93 -10.21 1.58
CA GLY A 85 3.15 -9.51 2.85
C GLY A 85 4.45 -8.69 2.87
N VAL A 86 4.67 -7.86 1.86
CA VAL A 86 5.78 -6.89 1.80
C VAL A 86 5.26 -5.48 1.54
N SER A 87 5.82 -4.49 2.23
CA SER A 87 5.67 -3.09 1.88
C SER A 87 6.84 -2.67 1.00
N ILE A 88 6.57 -2.01 -0.11
CA ILE A 88 7.60 -1.64 -1.10
C ILE A 88 7.53 -0.16 -1.45
N GLN A 89 8.68 0.43 -1.76
CA GLN A 89 8.80 1.81 -2.25
C GLN A 89 9.99 1.93 -3.21
N PRO A 90 10.06 3.01 -4.02
CA PRO A 90 11.26 3.28 -4.81
C PRO A 90 12.49 3.40 -3.91
N ASP A 91 13.64 2.87 -4.33
CA ASP A 91 14.87 3.02 -3.58
C ASP A 91 15.35 4.47 -3.58
N ARG A 92 15.70 5.01 -2.40
CA ARG A 92 16.13 6.42 -2.26
C ARG A 92 17.42 6.72 -3.00
N LYS A 93 18.34 5.74 -3.07
CA LYS A 93 19.64 5.92 -3.73
C LYS A 93 19.55 5.72 -5.24
N ASN A 94 18.75 4.76 -5.68
CA ASN A 94 18.53 4.48 -7.09
C ASN A 94 17.05 4.22 -7.36
N PRO A 95 16.28 5.24 -7.75
CA PRO A 95 14.83 5.13 -8.00
C PRO A 95 14.42 4.15 -9.09
N ASP A 96 15.37 3.59 -9.85
CA ASP A 96 15.11 2.51 -10.81
C ASP A 96 14.85 1.17 -10.12
N TYR A 97 15.27 1.03 -8.86
CA TYR A 97 14.99 -0.16 -8.06
C TYR A 97 13.82 0.06 -7.10
N THR A 98 13.11 -1.02 -6.81
CA THR A 98 12.08 -1.03 -5.77
C THR A 98 12.62 -1.75 -4.54
N ARG A 99 12.55 -1.07 -3.39
CA ARG A 99 13.03 -1.57 -2.10
C ARG A 99 11.89 -2.15 -1.28
N ILE A 100 12.14 -3.25 -0.61
CA ILE A 100 11.29 -3.78 0.45
C ILE A 100 11.54 -2.97 1.72
N VAL A 101 10.51 -2.28 2.23
CA VAL A 101 10.59 -1.43 3.44
C VAL A 101 10.41 -2.27 4.68
N SER A 102 9.36 -3.08 4.69
CA SER A 102 8.99 -3.93 5.81
C SER A 102 8.31 -5.20 5.32
N LEU A 103 8.22 -6.17 6.21
CA LEU A 103 7.50 -7.41 6.04
C LEU A 103 6.33 -7.40 7.00
N VAL A 104 5.19 -7.94 6.58
CA VAL A 104 4.05 -8.16 7.45
C VAL A 104 4.30 -9.43 8.25
N ASP A 105 4.20 -9.35 9.56
CA ASP A 105 4.39 -10.47 10.46
C ASP A 105 3.42 -11.61 10.12
N GLY A 106 3.91 -12.85 10.12
CA GLY A 106 3.13 -14.00 9.70
C GLY A 106 2.79 -14.06 8.20
N GLY A 107 3.17 -13.06 7.39
CA GLY A 107 2.99 -13.08 5.93
C GLY A 107 3.93 -14.08 5.22
N PRO A 108 3.63 -14.47 3.97
CA PRO A 108 4.43 -15.45 3.21
C PRO A 108 5.92 -15.08 3.11
N ALA A 109 6.24 -13.80 2.87
CA ALA A 109 7.63 -13.34 2.78
C ALA A 109 8.36 -13.49 4.13
N ALA A 110 7.72 -13.10 5.24
CA ALA A 110 8.27 -13.23 6.59
C ALA A 110 8.46 -14.71 6.96
N ARG A 111 7.44 -15.56 6.73
CA ARG A 111 7.51 -17.02 7.01
C ARG A 111 8.60 -17.72 6.21
N SER A 112 8.92 -17.23 5.02
CA SER A 112 9.99 -17.83 4.19
C SER A 112 11.38 -17.70 4.79
N GLY A 113 11.63 -16.68 5.62
CA GLY A 113 12.93 -16.32 6.14
C GLY A 113 13.95 -15.89 5.09
N GLN A 114 13.57 -15.89 3.81
CA GLN A 114 14.46 -15.61 2.68
C GLN A 114 14.41 -14.15 2.23
N VAL A 115 13.38 -13.40 2.60
CA VAL A 115 13.18 -12.00 2.24
C VAL A 115 13.48 -11.13 3.46
N LYS A 116 14.19 -10.04 3.25
CA LYS A 116 14.57 -9.10 4.33
C LYS A 116 14.18 -7.67 3.97
N ALA A 117 13.95 -6.86 4.99
CA ALA A 117 13.86 -5.42 4.81
C ALA A 117 15.15 -4.89 4.16
N ASN A 118 15.00 -3.91 3.30
CA ASN A 118 16.02 -3.31 2.43
C ASN A 118 16.45 -4.16 1.21
N ASP A 119 16.00 -5.40 1.03
CA ASP A 119 16.22 -6.10 -0.24
C ASP A 119 15.60 -5.30 -1.40
N LEU A 120 16.26 -5.33 -2.55
CA LEU A 120 15.81 -4.69 -3.79
C LEU A 120 15.16 -5.74 -4.70
N ILE A 121 13.95 -5.47 -5.17
CA ILE A 121 13.25 -6.30 -6.15
C ILE A 121 13.72 -5.87 -7.54
N ILE A 122 14.23 -6.81 -8.32
CA ILE A 122 14.70 -6.59 -9.69
C ILE A 122 13.98 -7.45 -10.71
N GLY A 123 13.09 -8.34 -10.29
CA GLY A 123 12.28 -9.13 -11.20
C GLY A 123 11.15 -9.84 -10.47
N VAL A 124 10.10 -10.14 -11.23
CA VAL A 124 8.92 -10.90 -10.77
C VAL A 124 8.49 -11.88 -11.85
N ALA A 125 8.10 -13.08 -11.47
CA ALA A 125 7.50 -14.08 -12.33
C ALA A 125 6.35 -14.78 -11.64
N GLU A 126 5.35 -15.20 -12.38
CA GLU A 126 4.43 -16.25 -11.95
C GLU A 126 5.06 -17.62 -12.20
N ASP A 127 4.59 -18.62 -11.46
CA ASP A 127 5.06 -19.99 -11.62
C ASP A 127 4.90 -20.47 -13.06
N GLY A 128 5.96 -21.06 -13.59
CA GLY A 128 6.02 -21.50 -14.98
C GLY A 128 6.12 -20.39 -16.04
N LYS A 129 6.14 -19.11 -15.67
CA LYS A 129 6.28 -17.99 -16.58
C LYS A 129 7.71 -17.43 -16.58
N LYS A 130 8.06 -16.72 -17.67
CA LYS A 130 9.35 -16.03 -17.79
C LYS A 130 9.45 -14.91 -16.74
N MET A 131 10.64 -14.77 -16.16
CA MET A 131 10.99 -13.65 -15.27
C MET A 131 10.86 -12.33 -16.02
N VAL A 132 10.07 -11.43 -15.46
CA VAL A 132 9.94 -10.05 -15.93
C VAL A 132 10.94 -9.20 -15.16
N ASP A 133 11.80 -8.49 -15.89
CA ASP A 133 12.69 -7.49 -15.31
C ASP A 133 11.86 -6.27 -14.89
N THR A 134 11.95 -5.89 -13.61
CA THR A 134 11.15 -4.80 -13.03
C THR A 134 11.97 -3.54 -12.77
N VAL A 135 13.24 -3.49 -13.19
CA VAL A 135 14.08 -2.30 -13.05
C VAL A 135 13.49 -1.14 -13.88
N GLY A 136 13.29 0.00 -13.24
CA GLY A 136 12.66 1.18 -13.85
C GLY A 136 11.13 1.14 -13.95
N TRP A 137 10.49 0.12 -13.38
CA TRP A 137 9.03 0.07 -13.29
C TRP A 137 8.51 0.88 -12.09
N SER A 138 7.29 1.35 -12.19
CA SER A 138 6.63 1.97 -11.03
C SER A 138 6.29 0.92 -9.97
N THR A 139 6.27 1.33 -8.72
CA THR A 139 5.86 0.46 -7.60
C THR A 139 4.50 -0.19 -7.83
N ARG A 140 3.54 0.55 -8.43
CA ARG A 140 2.20 0.06 -8.73
C ARG A 140 2.23 -1.10 -9.74
N GLU A 141 3.00 -0.99 -10.80
CA GLU A 141 3.16 -2.06 -11.79
C GLU A 141 3.75 -3.32 -11.14
N ILE A 142 4.75 -3.15 -10.28
CA ILE A 142 5.39 -4.27 -9.55
C ILE A 142 4.41 -4.92 -8.57
N VAL A 143 3.64 -4.13 -7.83
CA VAL A 143 2.57 -4.62 -6.94
C VAL A 143 1.56 -5.46 -7.71
N ASN A 144 1.14 -5.03 -8.91
CA ASN A 144 0.20 -5.77 -9.74
C ASN A 144 0.74 -7.14 -10.20
N LEU A 145 2.06 -7.25 -10.43
CA LEU A 145 2.70 -8.54 -10.73
C LEU A 145 2.80 -9.45 -9.49
N ILE A 146 3.05 -8.85 -8.32
CA ILE A 146 3.21 -9.60 -7.06
C ILE A 146 1.87 -10.11 -6.54
N ARG A 147 0.80 -9.31 -6.63
CA ARG A 147 -0.56 -9.67 -6.24
C ARG A 147 -1.12 -10.77 -7.16
N GLY A 148 -2.14 -11.47 -6.68
CA GLY A 148 -2.81 -12.50 -7.47
C GLY A 148 -3.79 -13.30 -6.63
N LYS A 149 -4.25 -14.45 -7.12
CA LYS A 149 -5.20 -15.31 -6.39
C LYS A 149 -4.49 -15.99 -5.22
N LYS A 150 -5.20 -16.14 -4.09
CA LYS A 150 -4.74 -16.92 -2.93
C LYS A 150 -4.33 -18.34 -3.38
N GLY A 151 -3.23 -18.84 -2.83
CA GLY A 151 -2.69 -20.17 -3.11
C GLY A 151 -1.88 -20.27 -4.41
N THR A 152 -1.80 -19.19 -5.22
CA THR A 152 -0.94 -19.20 -6.40
C THR A 152 0.49 -18.80 -6.05
N THR A 153 1.44 -19.25 -6.85
CA THR A 153 2.87 -19.01 -6.64
C THR A 153 3.34 -17.76 -7.38
N VAL A 154 4.20 -17.00 -6.74
CA VAL A 154 4.97 -15.92 -7.35
C VAL A 154 6.45 -16.08 -7.02
N ILE A 155 7.30 -15.78 -7.97
CA ILE A 155 8.75 -15.80 -7.83
C ILE A 155 9.23 -14.36 -7.89
N ILE A 156 9.88 -13.88 -6.81
CA ILE A 156 10.53 -12.57 -6.79
C ILE A 156 12.04 -12.76 -6.90
N ARG A 157 12.66 -11.97 -7.77
CA ARG A 157 14.12 -11.89 -7.87
C ARG A 157 14.59 -10.70 -7.08
N ILE A 158 15.37 -10.96 -6.04
CA ILE A 158 15.82 -9.94 -5.09
C ILE A 158 17.33 -9.96 -4.91
N LYS A 159 17.87 -8.81 -4.53
CA LYS A 159 19.29 -8.65 -4.15
C LYS A 159 19.45 -7.74 -2.94
N ALA A 160 20.55 -7.87 -2.24
CA ALA A 160 20.91 -6.90 -1.21
C ALA A 160 21.23 -5.52 -1.83
N PRO A 161 21.04 -4.38 -1.12
CA PRO A 161 21.17 -3.03 -1.68
C PRO A 161 22.50 -2.75 -2.39
N ASN A 162 23.59 -3.23 -1.85
CA ASN A 162 24.94 -2.97 -2.37
C ASN A 162 25.50 -4.14 -3.19
N ALA A 163 24.72 -5.20 -3.42
CA ALA A 163 25.15 -6.35 -4.19
C ALA A 163 24.99 -6.08 -5.71
N PRO A 164 25.87 -6.65 -6.56
CA PRO A 164 25.68 -6.61 -8.00
C PRO A 164 24.44 -7.43 -8.40
N ASP A 165 23.87 -7.17 -9.58
CA ASP A 165 22.69 -7.88 -10.09
C ASP A 165 22.95 -9.38 -10.27
N SER A 166 24.23 -9.77 -10.50
CA SER A 166 24.66 -11.17 -10.60
C SER A 166 24.52 -11.93 -9.27
N ALA A 167 24.48 -11.25 -8.13
CA ALA A 167 24.26 -11.84 -6.82
C ALA A 167 22.77 -11.95 -6.43
N ALA A 168 21.88 -11.62 -7.36
CA ALA A 168 20.44 -11.75 -7.13
C ALA A 168 20.01 -13.21 -7.00
N ARG A 169 19.04 -13.43 -6.12
CA ARG A 169 18.44 -14.75 -5.86
C ARG A 169 16.95 -14.72 -6.17
N ASN A 170 16.44 -15.85 -6.58
CA ASN A 170 15.00 -16.05 -6.75
C ASN A 170 14.42 -16.61 -5.45
N VAL A 171 13.30 -16.04 -5.02
CA VAL A 171 12.54 -16.52 -3.87
C VAL A 171 11.14 -16.87 -4.34
N THR A 172 10.73 -18.11 -4.14
CA THR A 172 9.41 -18.62 -4.48
C THR A 172 8.48 -18.48 -3.28
N LEU A 173 7.36 -17.81 -3.46
CA LEU A 173 6.39 -17.52 -2.40
C LEU A 173 4.99 -17.91 -2.85
N VAL A 174 4.18 -18.45 -1.93
CA VAL A 174 2.77 -18.73 -2.18
C VAL A 174 1.96 -17.54 -1.66
N ARG A 175 1.11 -16.97 -2.51
CA ARG A 175 0.24 -15.85 -2.14
C ARG A 175 -0.79 -16.28 -1.10
N ASP A 176 -0.96 -15.47 -0.09
CA ASP A 176 -1.92 -15.70 0.99
C ASP A 176 -2.66 -14.41 1.34
N VAL A 177 -3.71 -14.51 2.14
CA VAL A 177 -4.40 -13.35 2.70
C VAL A 177 -3.48 -12.65 3.69
N ILE A 178 -3.27 -11.38 3.48
CA ILE A 178 -2.51 -10.48 4.35
C ILE A 178 -3.53 -9.57 5.02
N GLN A 179 -3.71 -9.70 6.30
CA GLN A 179 -4.55 -8.79 7.07
C GLN A 179 -3.77 -7.51 7.35
N GLN A 180 -4.37 -6.38 7.01
CA GLN A 180 -3.81 -5.06 7.29
C GLN A 180 -4.32 -4.60 8.66
N GLU A 181 -3.77 -5.15 9.74
CA GLU A 181 -4.21 -4.81 11.10
C GLU A 181 -4.06 -3.32 11.41
N GLU A 182 -2.93 -2.73 10.99
CA GLU A 182 -2.64 -1.30 11.17
C GLU A 182 -3.55 -0.38 10.34
N ALA A 183 -4.24 -0.90 9.32
CA ALA A 183 -5.20 -0.14 8.53
C ALA A 183 -6.63 -0.19 9.11
N GLY A 184 -6.86 -0.90 10.20
CA GLY A 184 -8.12 -0.95 10.92
C GLY A 184 -8.20 0.06 12.06
N VAL A 185 -9.24 -0.07 12.88
CA VAL A 185 -9.40 0.73 14.10
C VAL A 185 -8.22 0.50 15.05
N THR A 186 -7.61 1.56 15.49
CA THR A 186 -6.55 1.54 16.49
C THR A 186 -6.95 2.34 17.73
N HIS A 187 -6.34 2.02 18.87
CA HIS A 187 -6.61 2.75 20.10
C HIS A 187 -5.35 2.93 20.94
N ARG A 188 -5.31 4.03 21.69
CA ARG A 188 -4.27 4.31 22.68
C ARG A 188 -4.82 5.10 23.84
N VAL A 189 -4.12 5.10 24.97
CA VAL A 189 -4.43 5.94 26.12
C VAL A 189 -3.36 7.01 26.28
N ILE A 190 -3.78 8.24 26.45
CA ILE A 190 -2.91 9.38 26.78
C ILE A 190 -3.28 9.95 28.16
N SER A 191 -2.28 10.46 28.88
CA SER A 191 -2.51 11.18 30.13
C SER A 191 -2.47 12.68 29.86
N VAL A 192 -3.50 13.38 30.29
CA VAL A 192 -3.60 14.84 30.18
C VAL A 192 -3.95 15.43 31.55
N LYS A 193 -3.52 16.65 31.87
CA LYS A 193 -3.92 17.35 33.08
C LYS A 193 -5.19 18.14 32.83
N ASP A 194 -6.16 18.01 33.71
CA ASP A 194 -7.35 18.87 33.73
C ASP A 194 -7.01 20.29 34.21
N ASN A 195 -8.00 21.19 34.17
CA ASN A 195 -7.84 22.58 34.60
C ASN A 195 -7.44 22.73 36.11
N ASN A 196 -7.61 21.67 36.89
CA ASN A 196 -7.22 21.62 38.29
C ASN A 196 -5.87 20.95 38.53
N GLY A 197 -5.16 20.56 37.43
CA GLY A 197 -3.87 19.88 37.48
C GLY A 197 -3.95 18.38 37.79
N VAL A 198 -5.14 17.78 37.78
CA VAL A 198 -5.35 16.35 38.03
C VAL A 198 -5.11 15.58 36.74
N ASP A 199 -4.33 14.51 36.81
CA ASP A 199 -4.07 13.64 35.67
C ASP A 199 -5.34 12.86 35.28
N LYS A 200 -5.72 12.93 34.02
CA LYS A 200 -6.85 12.25 33.40
C LYS A 200 -6.35 11.31 32.29
N LYS A 201 -6.91 10.12 32.25
CA LYS A 201 -6.65 9.15 31.17
C LYS A 201 -7.67 9.35 30.05
N ILE A 202 -7.21 9.69 28.88
CA ILE A 202 -8.06 9.84 27.70
C ILE A 202 -7.76 8.72 26.73
N GLY A 203 -8.80 7.93 26.41
CA GLY A 203 -8.77 6.98 25.32
C GLY A 203 -8.84 7.73 23.98
N VAL A 204 -7.95 7.43 23.06
CA VAL A 204 -8.01 7.90 21.68
C VAL A 204 -8.30 6.72 20.79
N LEU A 205 -9.40 6.78 20.05
CA LEU A 205 -9.85 5.79 19.10
C LEU A 205 -9.67 6.38 17.69
N GLU A 206 -8.81 5.79 16.89
CA GLU A 206 -8.56 6.22 15.51
C GLU A 206 -9.29 5.29 14.55
N ILE A 207 -10.16 5.85 13.71
CA ILE A 207 -10.97 5.13 12.73
C ILE A 207 -10.55 5.62 11.34
N PRO A 208 -9.79 4.82 10.59
CA PRO A 208 -9.23 5.26 9.30
C PRO A 208 -10.23 5.20 8.14
N SER A 209 -11.29 4.39 8.26
CA SER A 209 -12.39 4.28 7.28
C SER A 209 -13.52 3.43 7.85
N PHE A 210 -14.71 3.51 7.25
CA PHE A 210 -15.85 2.65 7.64
C PHE A 210 -15.86 1.36 6.81
N TYR A 211 -14.87 0.51 7.02
CA TYR A 211 -14.67 -0.73 6.28
C TYR A 211 -15.63 -1.85 6.68
N LEU A 212 -15.91 -2.73 5.72
CA LEU A 212 -16.74 -3.93 5.90
C LEU A 212 -16.37 -5.00 4.87
N ASN A 213 -16.08 -6.20 5.31
CA ASN A 213 -15.95 -7.34 4.41
C ASN A 213 -17.32 -7.86 3.98
N TYR A 214 -17.90 -7.22 2.96
CA TYR A 214 -19.22 -7.56 2.43
C TYR A 214 -19.33 -9.02 1.94
N LYS A 215 -18.24 -9.57 1.38
CA LYS A 215 -18.25 -10.93 0.85
C LYS A 215 -18.36 -11.95 1.95
N ALA A 216 -17.53 -11.88 2.97
CA ALA A 216 -17.54 -12.78 4.11
C ALA A 216 -18.87 -12.67 4.87
N ARG A 217 -19.34 -11.42 5.14
CA ARG A 217 -20.64 -11.17 5.76
C ARG A 217 -21.80 -11.83 4.98
N ARG A 218 -21.79 -11.70 3.66
CA ARG A 218 -22.86 -12.27 2.81
C ARG A 218 -22.79 -13.80 2.71
N ALA A 219 -21.59 -14.37 2.85
CA ALA A 219 -21.36 -15.80 2.90
C ALA A 219 -21.70 -16.43 4.27
N GLY A 220 -21.95 -15.59 5.30
CA GLY A 220 -22.15 -16.06 6.68
C GLY A 220 -20.86 -16.56 7.35
N GLU A 221 -19.70 -16.10 6.83
CA GLU A 221 -18.37 -16.37 7.36
C GLU A 221 -18.00 -15.32 8.42
N ASP A 222 -16.98 -15.60 9.21
CA ASP A 222 -16.38 -14.59 10.08
C ASP A 222 -15.85 -13.43 9.23
N TYR A 223 -16.23 -12.21 9.60
CA TYR A 223 -15.83 -11.01 8.85
C TYR A 223 -15.35 -9.91 9.78
N ARG A 224 -14.43 -9.12 9.25
CA ARG A 224 -13.94 -7.92 9.89
C ARG A 224 -14.78 -6.72 9.46
N SER A 225 -15.13 -5.85 10.42
CA SER A 225 -15.76 -4.58 10.14
C SER A 225 -15.37 -3.52 11.18
N VAL A 226 -15.55 -2.26 10.81
CA VAL A 226 -15.23 -1.14 11.69
C VAL A 226 -16.06 -1.19 12.98
N SER A 227 -17.32 -1.62 12.94
CA SER A 227 -18.16 -1.68 14.16
C SER A 227 -17.66 -2.75 15.14
N ILE A 228 -17.23 -3.92 14.64
CA ILE A 228 -16.67 -5.01 15.46
C ILE A 228 -15.35 -4.55 16.09
N ASP A 229 -14.44 -3.99 15.26
CA ASP A 229 -13.13 -3.54 15.75
C ASP A 229 -13.26 -2.37 16.75
N THR A 230 -14.22 -1.45 16.52
CA THR A 230 -14.55 -0.37 17.44
C THR A 230 -15.05 -0.91 18.78
N GLU A 231 -15.96 -1.88 18.78
CA GLU A 231 -16.46 -2.51 20.01
C GLU A 231 -15.32 -3.15 20.81
N ASN A 232 -14.42 -3.86 20.13
CA ASN A 232 -13.24 -4.47 20.76
C ASN A 232 -12.29 -3.42 21.35
N ALA A 233 -12.03 -2.33 20.61
CA ALA A 233 -11.19 -1.22 21.07
C ALA A 233 -11.81 -0.51 22.27
N LEU A 234 -13.12 -0.27 22.28
CA LEU A 234 -13.84 0.32 23.40
C LEU A 234 -13.79 -0.56 24.65
N LYS A 235 -13.94 -1.89 24.50
CA LYS A 235 -13.77 -2.84 25.62
C LYS A 235 -12.36 -2.76 26.21
N ALA A 236 -11.34 -2.67 25.36
CA ALA A 236 -9.94 -2.57 25.77
C ALA A 236 -9.65 -1.23 26.48
N LEU A 237 -10.20 -0.12 26.01
CA LEU A 237 -10.09 1.20 26.66
C LEU A 237 -10.83 1.24 27.99
N ASN A 238 -12.04 0.67 28.07
CA ASN A 238 -12.81 0.61 29.31
C ASN A 238 -12.07 -0.19 30.40
N ALA A 239 -11.42 -1.30 30.02
CA ALA A 239 -10.59 -2.08 30.95
C ALA A 239 -9.39 -1.30 31.52
N GLN A 240 -8.96 -0.21 30.87
CA GLN A 240 -7.90 0.68 31.34
C GLN A 240 -8.43 1.85 32.19
N ASN A 241 -9.76 1.90 32.46
CA ASN A 241 -10.43 2.93 33.23
C ASN A 241 -10.12 4.34 32.72
N VAL A 242 -10.42 4.60 31.45
CA VAL A 242 -10.27 5.93 30.84
C VAL A 242 -11.34 6.88 31.37
N ASP A 243 -10.97 8.14 31.61
CA ASP A 243 -11.88 9.19 32.09
C ASP A 243 -12.70 9.83 30.96
N GLY A 244 -12.23 9.67 29.71
CA GLY A 244 -12.90 10.22 28.55
C GLY A 244 -12.42 9.55 27.25
N LEU A 245 -13.15 9.80 26.17
CA LEU A 245 -12.87 9.24 24.85
C LEU A 245 -12.78 10.36 23.81
N VAL A 246 -11.78 10.27 22.94
CA VAL A 246 -11.67 11.03 21.70
C VAL A 246 -11.78 10.05 20.54
N VAL A 247 -12.72 10.29 19.63
CA VAL A 247 -12.83 9.56 18.38
C VAL A 247 -12.19 10.40 17.28
N ASP A 248 -11.14 9.89 16.68
CA ASP A 248 -10.39 10.55 15.63
C ASP A 248 -10.82 9.99 14.24
N LEU A 249 -11.50 10.85 13.48
CA LEU A 249 -11.98 10.55 12.11
C LEU A 249 -11.23 11.36 11.06
N ARG A 250 -10.10 11.95 11.42
CA ARG A 250 -9.28 12.70 10.45
C ARG A 250 -8.79 11.76 9.36
N ASP A 251 -8.85 12.25 8.12
CA ASP A 251 -8.47 11.49 6.91
C ASP A 251 -9.35 10.27 6.60
N ASP A 252 -10.49 10.08 7.29
CA ASP A 252 -11.46 9.05 6.97
C ASP A 252 -12.18 9.39 5.64
N PRO A 253 -12.03 8.61 4.57
CA PRO A 253 -12.69 8.85 3.28
C PRO A 253 -14.17 8.43 3.27
N GLY A 254 -14.68 7.86 4.37
CA GLY A 254 -16.00 7.26 4.46
C GLY A 254 -16.00 5.74 4.34
N GLY A 255 -17.13 5.17 3.91
CA GLY A 255 -17.29 3.72 3.77
C GLY A 255 -18.73 3.25 3.93
N SER A 256 -18.95 2.21 4.71
CA SER A 256 -20.27 1.59 4.91
C SER A 256 -21.15 2.41 5.86
N LEU A 257 -22.25 2.94 5.35
CA LEU A 257 -23.26 3.64 6.16
C LEU A 257 -23.90 2.73 7.21
N ASP A 258 -24.13 1.45 6.88
CA ASP A 258 -24.67 0.46 7.82
C ASP A 258 -23.74 0.27 9.04
N GLU A 259 -22.43 0.28 8.81
CA GLU A 259 -21.46 0.13 9.88
C GLU A 259 -21.38 1.38 10.76
N VAL A 260 -21.48 2.58 10.17
CA VAL A 260 -21.58 3.83 10.92
C VAL A 260 -22.81 3.82 11.83
N ALA A 261 -23.98 3.44 11.27
CA ALA A 261 -25.22 3.37 12.04
C ALA A 261 -25.10 2.41 13.23
N LYS A 262 -24.47 1.24 13.05
CA LYS A 262 -24.22 0.28 14.14
C LYS A 262 -23.27 0.81 15.22
N MET A 263 -22.29 1.63 14.84
CA MET A 263 -21.34 2.21 15.80
C MET A 263 -21.99 3.27 16.71
N ILE A 264 -23.02 3.95 16.20
CA ILE A 264 -23.70 5.01 16.94
C ILE A 264 -24.82 4.45 17.84
N GLY A 265 -25.30 3.24 17.59
CA GLY A 265 -26.37 2.54 18.30
C GLY A 265 -27.64 2.61 17.51
#